data_20d4df174108b8cb22a4467347d6b7f5
#
_entry.id   20d4df174108b8cb22a4467347d6b7f5
#
_cell.length_a   1.000
_cell.length_b   1.000
_cell.length_c   1.000
_cell.angle_alpha   90.00
_cell.angle_beta   90.00
_cell.angle_gamma   90.00
#
_symmetry.space_group_name_H-M   'P 1'
#
loop_
_entity.id
_entity.type
_entity.pdbx_description
1 polymer ?
#
loop_
_entity_poly.entity_id
_entity_poly.type
_entity_poly.pdbx_seq_one_letter_code
_entity_poly.pdbx_strand_id
1 'polypeptide(L)'
;MANQAIIAKKEEIVNEITERVKDAASVVLFDYRGLTDAEITELRCKLRESESSYKVYKNTLTKRAFDKLSINLDECLEGPSALATSNDAIAPIKVLADFAKDHPALELKGGYVDGKETSLEELKALATIPSRDGLLTMLAAGLMEHVKNVAICLDLHSQNLEEYN
;
A
#
# COMPACT_ATOMS: atom_id res chain seq x y z
N MET A 1 19.77 36.04 8.39
CA MET A 1 19.01 36.00 7.11
C MET A 1 19.11 34.60 6.54
N ALA A 2 17.97 34.00 6.18
CA ALA A 2 18.01 32.68 5.57
C ALA A 2 18.61 32.75 4.16
N ASN A 3 19.59 31.90 3.87
CA ASN A 3 20.24 31.88 2.58
C ASN A 3 19.23 31.50 1.48
N GLN A 4 18.99 32.38 0.53
CA GLN A 4 18.02 32.22 -0.56
C GLN A 4 18.23 30.90 -1.34
N ALA A 5 19.50 30.50 -1.53
CA ALA A 5 19.84 29.24 -2.18
C ALA A 5 19.34 27.99 -1.40
N ILE A 6 19.28 28.06 -0.07
CA ILE A 6 18.75 26.97 0.77
C ILE A 6 17.23 26.94 0.73
N ILE A 7 16.59 28.09 0.61
CA ILE A 7 15.12 28.18 0.48
C ILE A 7 14.69 27.60 -0.86
N ALA A 8 15.36 27.97 -1.96
CA ALA A 8 15.07 27.45 -3.29
C ALA A 8 15.15 25.92 -3.34
N LYS A 9 16.21 25.31 -2.79
CA LYS A 9 16.34 23.83 -2.71
C LYS A 9 15.21 23.17 -1.90
N LYS A 10 14.71 23.82 -0.85
CA LYS A 10 13.58 23.28 -0.07
C LYS A 10 12.27 23.40 -0.83
N GLU A 11 12.09 24.46 -1.60
CA GLU A 11 10.93 24.64 -2.46
C GLU A 11 10.93 23.64 -3.62
N GLU A 12 12.08 23.32 -4.21
CA GLU A 12 12.23 22.27 -5.20
C GLU A 12 11.78 20.90 -4.64
N ILE A 13 12.23 20.56 -3.42
CA ILE A 13 11.82 19.31 -2.76
C ILE A 13 10.30 19.29 -2.47
N VAL A 14 9.73 20.41 -2.00
CA VAL A 14 8.29 20.50 -1.77
C VAL A 14 7.51 20.33 -3.07
N ASN A 15 7.99 20.91 -4.17
CA ASN A 15 7.35 20.75 -5.48
C ASN A 15 7.48 19.31 -5.99
N GLU A 16 8.65 18.68 -5.81
CA GLU A 16 8.84 17.24 -6.13
C GLU A 16 7.85 16.35 -5.37
N ILE A 17 7.66 16.59 -4.06
CA ILE A 17 6.68 15.84 -3.26
C ILE A 17 5.27 16.09 -3.78
N THR A 18 4.93 17.36 -4.07
CA THR A 18 3.59 17.73 -4.55
C THR A 18 3.25 17.06 -5.89
N GLU A 19 4.20 17.03 -6.83
CA GLU A 19 4.04 16.35 -8.12
C GLU A 19 3.84 14.85 -7.93
N ARG A 20 4.72 14.21 -7.14
CA ARG A 20 4.62 12.76 -6.86
C ARG A 20 3.31 12.36 -6.19
N VAL A 21 2.81 13.17 -5.26
CA VAL A 21 1.54 12.92 -4.58
C VAL A 21 0.35 13.12 -5.51
N LYS A 22 0.43 14.07 -6.46
CA LYS A 22 -0.62 14.28 -7.47
C LYS A 22 -0.71 13.16 -8.49
N ASP A 23 0.45 12.65 -8.90
CA ASP A 23 0.53 11.59 -9.92
C ASP A 23 0.22 10.21 -9.34
N ALA A 24 0.34 10.05 -8.01
CA ALA A 24 0.10 8.79 -7.32
C ALA A 24 -1.38 8.60 -6.98
N ALA A 25 -1.92 7.40 -7.20
CA ALA A 25 -3.25 6.99 -6.75
C ALA A 25 -3.27 6.70 -5.23
N SER A 26 -2.15 6.28 -4.67
CA SER A 26 -2.00 6.02 -3.25
C SER A 26 -0.71 6.57 -2.67
N VAL A 27 -0.82 7.10 -1.47
CA VAL A 27 0.28 7.63 -0.66
C VAL A 27 0.15 7.06 0.73
N VAL A 28 1.17 6.33 1.20
CA VAL A 28 1.15 5.69 2.51
C VAL A 28 2.32 6.20 3.35
N LEU A 29 2.01 6.61 4.57
CA LEU A 29 2.96 7.02 5.58
C LEU A 29 3.19 5.89 6.57
N PHE A 30 4.45 5.58 6.83
CA PHE A 30 4.83 4.54 7.79
C PHE A 30 6.11 4.90 8.54
N ASP A 31 6.27 4.32 9.71
CA ASP A 31 7.49 4.42 10.51
C ASP A 31 8.45 3.29 10.12
N TYR A 32 9.71 3.65 9.88
CA TYR A 32 10.79 2.70 9.55
C TYR A 32 11.77 2.50 10.70
N ARG A 33 11.49 3.07 11.86
CA ARG A 33 12.37 2.99 13.03
C ARG A 33 12.42 1.55 13.55
N GLY A 34 13.65 1.08 13.80
CA GLY A 34 13.88 -0.27 14.32
C GLY A 34 14.14 -1.32 13.24
N LEU A 35 14.01 -0.96 11.94
CA LEU A 35 14.38 -1.83 10.84
C LEU A 35 15.90 -1.74 10.60
N THR A 36 16.51 -2.87 10.27
CA THR A 36 17.90 -2.94 9.83
C THR A 36 18.04 -2.49 8.37
N ASP A 37 19.25 -2.12 7.95
CA ASP A 37 19.51 -1.71 6.55
C ASP A 37 19.20 -2.83 5.54
N ALA A 38 19.37 -4.09 5.94
CA ALA A 38 19.02 -5.25 5.11
C ALA A 38 17.50 -5.32 4.88
N GLU A 39 16.71 -5.19 5.93
CA GLU A 39 15.24 -5.19 5.89
C GLU A 39 14.69 -4.01 5.08
N ILE A 40 15.26 -2.81 5.25
CA ILE A 40 14.89 -1.63 4.45
C ILE A 40 15.20 -1.87 2.96
N THR A 41 16.31 -2.55 2.65
CA THR A 41 16.66 -2.86 1.27
C THR A 41 15.69 -3.88 0.67
N GLU A 42 15.32 -4.91 1.43
CA GLU A 42 14.30 -5.88 1.04
C GLU A 42 12.94 -5.22 0.79
N LEU A 43 12.51 -4.35 1.71
CA LEU A 43 11.28 -3.58 1.55
C LEU A 43 11.28 -2.73 0.28
N ARG A 44 12.42 -2.08 -0.03
CA ARG A 44 12.57 -1.32 -1.28
C ARG A 44 12.46 -2.18 -2.52
N CYS A 45 13.02 -3.39 -2.49
CA CYS A 45 12.89 -4.33 -3.61
C CYS A 45 11.43 -4.75 -3.81
N LYS A 46 10.75 -5.17 -2.75
CA LYS A 46 9.32 -5.55 -2.79
C LYS A 46 8.42 -4.41 -3.26
N LEU A 47 8.68 -3.17 -2.82
CA LEU A 47 7.93 -2.00 -3.27
C LEU A 47 8.19 -1.69 -4.75
N ARG A 48 9.41 -1.85 -5.25
CA ARG A 48 9.72 -1.65 -6.68
C ARG A 48 9.07 -2.72 -7.56
N GLU A 49 9.00 -3.96 -7.12
CA GLU A 49 8.30 -5.05 -7.82
C GLU A 49 6.81 -4.74 -7.98
N SER A 50 6.22 -4.01 -7.02
CA SER A 50 4.83 -3.54 -7.05
C SER A 50 4.67 -2.14 -7.65
N GLU A 51 5.62 -1.66 -8.46
CA GLU A 51 5.63 -0.33 -9.10
C GLU A 51 5.43 0.84 -8.13
N SER A 52 5.84 0.63 -6.88
CA SER A 52 5.73 1.62 -5.81
C SER A 52 7.08 2.28 -5.55
N SER A 53 7.10 3.56 -5.30
CA SER A 53 8.30 4.30 -4.96
C SER A 53 8.36 4.59 -3.46
N TYR A 54 9.55 4.42 -2.87
CA TYR A 54 9.82 4.68 -1.47
C TYR A 54 10.83 5.81 -1.32
N LYS A 55 10.47 6.85 -0.59
CA LYS A 55 11.38 7.93 -0.21
C LYS A 55 11.14 8.43 1.21
N VAL A 56 12.23 8.83 1.87
CA VAL A 56 12.19 9.47 3.18
C VAL A 56 12.40 10.97 2.98
N TYR A 57 11.45 11.75 3.46
CA TYR A 57 11.49 13.20 3.43
C TYR A 57 11.44 13.78 4.85
N LYS A 58 11.84 15.03 4.98
CA LYS A 58 11.70 15.75 6.24
C LYS A 58 10.24 16.13 6.47
N ASN A 59 9.65 15.73 7.61
CA ASN A 59 8.23 15.94 7.94
C ASN A 59 7.74 17.37 7.69
N THR A 60 8.57 18.38 8.01
CA THR A 60 8.20 19.78 7.78
C THR A 60 8.07 20.16 6.30
N LEU A 61 8.74 19.45 5.39
CA LEU A 61 8.61 19.67 3.95
C LEU A 61 7.39 18.90 3.42
N THR A 62 7.19 17.68 3.90
CA THR A 62 6.02 16.86 3.57
C THR A 62 4.73 17.56 4.01
N LYS A 63 4.71 18.11 5.24
CA LYS A 63 3.56 18.91 5.73
C LYS A 63 3.24 20.06 4.80
N ARG A 64 4.22 20.87 4.41
CA ARG A 64 4.02 21.98 3.46
C ARG A 64 3.51 21.53 2.08
N ALA A 65 3.90 20.34 1.63
CA ALA A 65 3.41 19.78 0.38
C ALA A 65 1.95 19.35 0.52
N PHE A 66 1.58 18.73 1.64
CA PHE A 66 0.20 18.31 1.93
C PHE A 66 -0.72 19.50 2.17
N ASP A 67 -0.25 20.57 2.83
CA ASP A 67 -1.00 21.84 2.98
C ASP A 67 -1.35 22.43 1.60
N LYS A 68 -0.43 22.39 0.62
CA LYS A 68 -0.70 22.83 -0.76
C LYS A 68 -1.77 22.00 -1.48
N LEU A 69 -1.93 20.73 -1.09
CA LEU A 69 -2.89 19.80 -1.66
C LEU A 69 -4.20 19.72 -0.85
N SER A 70 -4.28 20.47 0.25
CA SER A 70 -5.43 20.43 1.19
C SER A 70 -5.69 19.05 1.80
N ILE A 71 -4.60 18.29 2.07
CA ILE A 71 -4.64 16.97 2.69
C ILE A 71 -4.24 17.13 4.17
N ASN A 72 -5.10 16.68 5.08
CA ASN A 72 -4.88 16.78 6.52
C ASN A 72 -4.33 15.47 7.10
N LEU A 73 -3.05 15.23 6.94
CA LEU A 73 -2.34 14.07 7.53
C LEU A 73 -1.34 14.50 8.61
N ASP A 74 -1.63 15.60 9.32
CA ASP A 74 -0.73 16.17 10.33
C ASP A 74 -0.42 15.18 11.46
N GLU A 75 -1.42 14.44 11.92
CA GLU A 75 -1.29 13.43 12.97
C GLU A 75 -0.34 12.29 12.57
N CYS A 76 -0.29 11.94 11.27
CA CYS A 76 0.57 10.88 10.75
C CYS A 76 2.03 11.31 10.55
N LEU A 77 2.32 12.63 10.60
CA LEU A 77 3.66 13.18 10.41
C LEU A 77 4.45 13.35 11.71
N GLU A 78 3.92 12.86 12.84
CA GLU A 78 4.66 12.83 14.09
C GLU A 78 5.70 11.71 14.10
N GLY A 79 6.94 12.03 14.49
CA GLY A 79 8.06 11.09 14.50
C GLY A 79 8.67 10.83 13.10
N PRO A 80 9.56 9.83 12.95
CA PRO A 80 10.13 9.49 11.66
C PRO A 80 9.06 8.91 10.75
N SER A 81 8.99 9.43 9.53
CA SER A 81 7.99 9.02 8.56
C SER A 81 8.63 8.84 7.19
N ALA A 82 8.32 7.71 6.58
CA ALA A 82 8.66 7.42 5.21
C ALA A 82 7.40 7.49 4.34
N LEU A 83 7.58 7.89 3.10
CA LEU A 83 6.53 8.05 2.11
C LEU A 83 6.64 6.95 1.06
N ALA A 84 5.63 6.12 0.93
CA ALA A 84 5.46 5.23 -0.20
C ALA A 84 4.38 5.81 -1.12
N THR A 85 4.66 5.89 -2.42
CA THR A 85 3.75 6.38 -3.44
C THR A 85 3.61 5.34 -4.55
N SER A 86 2.40 5.10 -5.03
CA SER A 86 2.12 4.19 -6.14
C SER A 86 0.97 4.66 -7.01
N ASN A 87 0.96 4.18 -8.24
CA ASN A 87 -0.17 4.37 -9.16
C ASN A 87 -1.33 3.41 -8.85
N ASP A 88 -1.06 2.32 -8.12
CA ASP A 88 -2.08 1.40 -7.64
C ASP A 88 -2.54 1.79 -6.22
N ALA A 89 -3.85 1.74 -5.99
CA ALA A 89 -4.44 2.09 -4.70
C ALA A 89 -4.09 1.10 -3.58
N ILE A 90 -3.95 -0.19 -3.90
CA ILE A 90 -3.87 -1.28 -2.92
C ILE A 90 -2.46 -1.88 -2.83
N ALA A 91 -1.69 -1.90 -3.93
CA ALA A 91 -0.40 -2.59 -4.00
C ALA A 91 0.58 -2.19 -2.88
N PRO A 92 0.87 -0.90 -2.61
CA PRO A 92 1.81 -0.53 -1.56
C PRO A 92 1.30 -0.85 -0.16
N ILE A 93 -0.02 -0.74 0.07
CA ILE A 93 -0.63 -1.03 1.38
C ILE A 93 -0.45 -2.50 1.71
N LYS A 94 -0.68 -3.38 0.74
CA LYS A 94 -0.53 -4.83 0.92
C LYS A 94 0.92 -5.21 1.19
N VAL A 95 1.86 -4.73 0.40
CA VAL A 95 3.29 -5.01 0.60
C VAL A 95 3.75 -4.54 1.99
N LEU A 96 3.35 -3.34 2.41
CA LEU A 96 3.68 -2.80 3.72
C LEU A 96 3.02 -3.58 4.85
N ALA A 97 1.75 -4.00 4.69
CA ALA A 97 1.04 -4.76 5.70
C ALA A 97 1.57 -6.20 5.83
N ASP A 98 1.94 -6.85 4.73
CA ASP A 98 2.56 -8.17 4.76
C ASP A 98 3.96 -8.08 5.39
N PHE A 99 4.74 -7.06 5.05
CA PHE A 99 6.04 -6.83 5.66
C PHE A 99 5.95 -6.50 7.16
N ALA A 100 4.90 -5.78 7.58
CA ALA A 100 4.66 -5.49 9.00
C ALA A 100 4.30 -6.73 9.83
N LYS A 101 3.79 -7.80 9.21
CA LYS A 101 3.57 -9.10 9.90
C LYS A 101 4.88 -9.79 10.24
N ASP A 102 5.85 -9.71 9.31
CA ASP A 102 7.17 -10.32 9.48
C ASP A 102 8.07 -9.45 10.38
N HIS A 103 7.88 -8.12 10.33
CA HIS A 103 8.69 -7.13 11.03
C HIS A 103 7.82 -6.19 11.86
N PRO A 104 7.57 -6.50 13.14
CA PRO A 104 6.72 -5.69 14.02
C PRO A 104 7.25 -4.28 14.31
N ALA A 105 8.49 -3.99 13.91
CA ALA A 105 9.08 -2.66 14.02
C ALA A 105 8.53 -1.67 12.97
N LEU A 106 7.88 -2.16 11.89
CA LEU A 106 7.25 -1.32 10.90
C LEU A 106 5.82 -0.99 11.33
N GLU A 107 5.55 0.28 11.57
CA GLU A 107 4.21 0.76 11.92
C GLU A 107 3.63 1.61 10.80
N LEU A 108 2.45 1.24 10.31
CA LEU A 108 1.66 2.07 9.41
C LEU A 108 1.06 3.23 10.22
N LYS A 109 1.15 4.45 9.72
CA LYS A 109 0.60 5.64 10.39
C LYS A 109 -0.71 6.10 9.77
N GLY A 110 -0.78 6.13 8.47
CA GLY A 110 -1.94 6.57 7.73
C GLY A 110 -1.62 6.68 6.26
N GLY A 111 -2.61 7.06 5.47
CA GLY A 111 -2.43 7.20 4.03
C GLY A 111 -3.49 8.05 3.37
N TYR A 112 -3.26 8.32 2.11
CA TYR A 112 -4.19 9.00 1.22
C TYR A 112 -4.39 8.11 0.00
N VAL A 113 -5.62 7.64 -0.20
CA VAL A 113 -5.96 6.66 -1.24
C VAL A 113 -7.17 7.17 -2.03
N ASP A 114 -7.04 7.25 -3.34
CA ASP A 114 -8.10 7.69 -4.26
C ASP A 114 -8.81 8.99 -3.84
N GLY A 115 -8.04 9.96 -3.35
CA GLY A 115 -8.60 11.26 -2.97
C GLY A 115 -9.19 11.31 -1.56
N LYS A 116 -9.04 10.24 -0.75
CA LYS A 116 -9.55 10.18 0.62
C LYS A 116 -8.44 9.93 1.63
N GLU A 117 -8.54 10.61 2.75
CA GLU A 117 -7.72 10.33 3.92
C GLU A 117 -8.16 9.00 4.53
N THR A 118 -7.20 8.12 4.76
CA THR A 118 -7.46 6.75 5.21
C THR A 118 -6.80 6.53 6.56
N SER A 119 -7.60 6.11 7.54
CA SER A 119 -7.15 5.79 8.89
C SER A 119 -6.40 4.46 8.94
N LEU A 120 -5.74 4.18 10.07
CA LEU A 120 -5.03 2.90 10.29
C LEU A 120 -5.96 1.68 10.16
N GLU A 121 -7.20 1.79 10.64
CA GLU A 121 -8.16 0.69 10.61
C GLU A 121 -8.60 0.39 9.18
N GLU A 122 -8.85 1.43 8.39
CA GLU A 122 -9.20 1.32 6.98
C GLU A 122 -8.02 0.78 6.15
N LEU A 123 -6.78 1.23 6.42
CA LEU A 123 -5.58 0.70 5.78
C LEU A 123 -5.41 -0.81 6.05
N LYS A 124 -5.66 -1.27 7.29
CA LYS A 124 -5.66 -2.69 7.61
C LYS A 124 -6.77 -3.46 6.90
N ALA A 125 -7.96 -2.88 6.76
CA ALA A 125 -9.05 -3.48 5.97
C ALA A 125 -8.68 -3.56 4.49
N LEU A 126 -8.08 -2.51 3.91
CA LEU A 126 -7.60 -2.51 2.53
C LEU A 126 -6.48 -3.54 2.30
N ALA A 127 -5.62 -3.76 3.28
CA ALA A 127 -4.56 -4.78 3.21
C ALA A 127 -5.08 -6.21 3.08
N THR A 128 -6.31 -6.49 3.52
CA THR A 128 -6.93 -7.81 3.35
C THR A 128 -7.43 -8.07 1.93
N ILE A 129 -7.58 -7.02 1.12
CA ILE A 129 -8.04 -7.11 -0.27
C ILE A 129 -6.92 -7.69 -1.14
N PRO A 130 -7.18 -8.73 -1.96
CA PRO A 130 -6.21 -9.26 -2.90
C PRO A 130 -5.78 -8.21 -3.93
N SER A 131 -4.62 -8.43 -4.57
CA SER A 131 -4.19 -7.61 -5.69
C SER A 131 -5.21 -7.66 -6.84
N ARG A 132 -5.13 -6.74 -7.80
CA ARG A 132 -6.01 -6.68 -8.97
C ARG A 132 -6.11 -8.01 -9.70
N ASP A 133 -4.98 -8.68 -9.92
CA ASP A 133 -4.94 -10.01 -10.56
C ASP A 133 -5.59 -11.09 -9.69
N GLY A 134 -5.40 -10.99 -8.37
CA GLY A 134 -6.07 -11.87 -7.41
C GLY A 134 -7.59 -11.70 -7.43
N LEU A 135 -8.09 -10.46 -7.51
CA LEU A 135 -9.53 -10.19 -7.62
C LEU A 135 -10.11 -10.71 -8.94
N LEU A 136 -9.40 -10.54 -10.05
CA LEU A 136 -9.79 -11.10 -11.35
C LEU A 136 -9.83 -12.63 -11.32
N THR A 137 -8.84 -13.25 -10.67
CA THR A 137 -8.80 -14.71 -10.47
C THR A 137 -9.96 -15.18 -9.62
N MET A 138 -10.28 -14.49 -8.52
CA MET A 138 -11.44 -14.83 -7.68
C MET A 138 -12.75 -14.67 -8.44
N LEU A 139 -12.90 -13.63 -9.25
CA LEU A 139 -14.06 -13.44 -10.11
C LEU A 139 -14.22 -14.59 -11.12
N ALA A 140 -13.13 -14.94 -11.81
CA ALA A 140 -13.13 -16.05 -12.75
C ALA A 140 -13.45 -17.40 -12.06
N ALA A 141 -12.87 -17.64 -10.88
CA ALA A 141 -13.15 -18.84 -10.09
C ALA A 141 -14.63 -18.90 -9.67
N GLY A 142 -15.21 -17.77 -9.23
CA GLY A 142 -16.62 -17.70 -8.88
C GLY A 142 -17.56 -17.98 -10.05
N LEU A 143 -17.22 -17.51 -11.25
CA LEU A 143 -17.99 -17.82 -12.46
C LEU A 143 -17.94 -19.31 -12.83
N MET A 144 -16.79 -19.96 -12.59
CA MET A 144 -16.60 -21.38 -12.87
C MET A 144 -17.10 -22.31 -11.75
N GLU A 145 -17.39 -21.78 -10.57
CA GLU A 145 -17.77 -22.56 -9.38
C GLU A 145 -19.06 -23.36 -9.62
N HIS A 146 -20.03 -22.79 -10.32
CA HIS A 146 -21.28 -23.51 -10.64
C HIS A 146 -21.04 -24.74 -11.51
N VAL A 147 -20.16 -24.66 -12.50
CA VAL A 147 -19.80 -25.78 -13.37
C VAL A 147 -19.02 -26.84 -12.58
N LYS A 148 -18.09 -26.40 -11.73
CA LYS A 148 -17.31 -27.28 -10.85
C LYS A 148 -18.22 -28.03 -9.87
N ASN A 149 -19.20 -27.35 -9.26
CA ASN A 149 -20.13 -27.98 -8.32
C ASN A 149 -21.00 -29.02 -8.98
N VAL A 150 -21.44 -28.82 -10.23
CA VAL A 150 -22.15 -29.82 -11.02
C VAL A 150 -21.26 -31.04 -11.29
N ALA A 151 -20.01 -30.83 -11.68
CA ALA A 151 -19.06 -31.93 -11.91
C ALA A 151 -18.82 -32.74 -10.63
N ILE A 152 -18.59 -32.09 -9.49
CA ILE A 152 -18.45 -32.76 -8.18
C ILE A 152 -19.68 -33.54 -7.81
N CYS A 153 -20.86 -33.00 -8.06
CA CYS A 153 -22.15 -33.69 -7.78
C CYS A 153 -22.31 -34.97 -8.61
N LEU A 154 -21.89 -34.93 -9.88
CA LEU A 154 -21.90 -36.10 -10.77
C LEU A 154 -20.88 -37.15 -10.33
N ASP A 155 -19.68 -36.73 -9.95
CA ASP A 155 -18.62 -37.63 -9.44
C ASP A 155 -19.07 -38.35 -8.16
N LEU A 156 -19.64 -37.60 -7.20
CA LEU A 156 -20.14 -38.16 -5.96
C LEU A 156 -21.31 -39.14 -6.23
N HIS A 157 -22.17 -38.84 -7.20
CA HIS A 157 -23.25 -39.74 -7.58
C HIS A 157 -22.73 -41.03 -8.23
N SER A 158 -21.69 -40.95 -9.08
CA SER A 158 -21.06 -42.11 -9.68
C SER A 158 -20.41 -43.03 -8.64
N GLN A 159 -19.70 -42.44 -7.66
CA GLN A 159 -19.08 -43.19 -6.55
C GLN A 159 -20.11 -43.90 -5.69
N ASN A 160 -21.24 -43.25 -5.37
CA ASN A 160 -22.31 -43.88 -4.65
C ASN A 160 -22.95 -45.07 -5.42
N LEU A 161 -23.02 -45.00 -6.76
CA LEU A 161 -23.52 -46.11 -7.58
C LEU A 161 -22.53 -47.29 -7.64
N GLU A 162 -21.23 -47.03 -7.55
CA GLU A 162 -20.20 -48.09 -7.49
C GLU A 162 -20.16 -48.79 -6.13
N GLU A 163 -20.50 -48.11 -5.04
CA GLU A 163 -20.60 -48.69 -3.70
C GLU A 163 -21.84 -49.58 -3.51
N TYR A 164 -22.90 -49.41 -4.33
CA TYR A 164 -24.15 -50.21 -4.28
C TYR A 164 -24.16 -51.43 -5.21
N ASN A 165 -23.11 -51.65 -6.03
CA ASN A 165 -22.92 -52.81 -6.89
C ASN A 165 -21.82 -53.71 -6.37
#